data_7d28daa381dc85033d5b5500916cdf74
#
_entry.id   7d28daa381dc85033d5b5500916cdf74
#
_cell.length_a   1.000
_cell.length_b   1.000
_cell.length_c   1.000
_cell.angle_alpha   90.00
_cell.angle_beta   90.00
_cell.angle_gamma   90.00
#
_symmetry.space_group_name_H-M   'P 1'
#
loop_
_entity.id
_entity.type
_entity.pdbx_description
1 polymer ?
#
loop_
_entity_poly.entity_id
_entity_poly.type
_entity_poly.pdbx_seq_one_letter_code
_entity_poly.pdbx_strand_id
1 'polypeptide(L)'
;MRKIDITNYILTVPVWVDKKDGAGNILKDSTGVPQRELKHVDVPYDMKTSLISILFEPATPETKLTARDLLKRHLLGEKIEQTTDTLLLESSEYDLLVSTIDAFKGFGKNEGILVQRVLEAKEVEVEIKK
;
A
#
# COMPACT_ATOMS: atom_id res chain seq x y z
N MET A 1 -15.02 2.30 -16.85
CA MET A 1 -14.45 1.82 -15.57
C MET A 1 -12.96 2.04 -15.51
N ARG A 2 -12.42 2.24 -14.34
CA ARG A 2 -10.98 2.31 -14.11
C ARG A 2 -10.46 0.96 -13.65
N LYS A 3 -9.34 0.54 -14.22
CA LYS A 3 -8.68 -0.72 -13.93
C LYS A 3 -7.44 -0.48 -13.12
N ILE A 4 -7.39 -1.07 -11.92
CA ILE A 4 -6.25 -0.94 -11.01
C ILE A 4 -5.70 -2.33 -10.71
N ASP A 5 -4.39 -2.50 -10.90
CA ASP A 5 -3.69 -3.69 -10.47
C ASP A 5 -3.46 -3.59 -8.96
N ILE A 6 -4.05 -4.51 -8.19
CA ILE A 6 -3.95 -4.56 -6.74
C ILE A 6 -3.14 -5.76 -6.25
N THR A 7 -2.36 -6.37 -7.13
CA THR A 7 -1.45 -7.43 -6.71
C THR A 7 -0.35 -6.89 -5.82
N ASN A 8 0.13 -7.73 -4.92
CA ASN A 8 1.28 -7.38 -4.10
C ASN A 8 2.51 -7.15 -4.99
N TYR A 9 3.39 -6.28 -4.57
CA TYR A 9 4.64 -6.04 -5.27
C TYR A 9 5.81 -6.16 -4.31
N ILE A 10 7.01 -6.34 -4.87
CA ILE A 10 8.22 -6.55 -4.09
C ILE A 10 8.92 -5.20 -3.87
N LEU A 11 9.23 -4.93 -2.62
CA LEU A 11 10.06 -3.78 -2.22
C LEU A 11 11.43 -4.28 -1.82
N THR A 12 12.45 -3.56 -2.25
CA THR A 12 13.80 -3.76 -1.74
C THR A 12 14.04 -2.71 -0.66
N VAL A 13 14.14 -3.17 0.59
CA VAL A 13 14.29 -2.29 1.74
C VAL A 13 15.65 -2.48 2.38
N PRO A 14 16.30 -1.39 2.85
CA PRO A 14 17.55 -1.49 3.61
C PRO A 14 17.27 -1.96 5.03
N VAL A 15 18.04 -2.94 5.48
CA VAL A 15 17.95 -3.49 6.84
C VAL A 15 19.35 -3.55 7.44
N TRP A 16 19.48 -3.07 8.66
CA TRP A 16 20.72 -3.21 9.43
C TRP A 16 20.77 -4.60 10.04
N VAL A 17 21.84 -5.33 9.75
CA VAL A 17 22.08 -6.67 10.28
C VAL A 17 23.45 -6.74 10.93
N ASP A 18 23.58 -7.60 11.93
CA ASP A 18 24.87 -7.84 12.56
C ASP A 18 25.82 -8.56 11.60
N LYS A 19 27.05 -8.06 11.51
CA LYS A 19 28.09 -8.76 10.75
C LYS A 19 28.46 -10.03 11.47
N LYS A 20 28.62 -11.11 10.71
CA LYS A 20 29.03 -12.42 11.22
C LYS A 20 30.31 -12.88 10.55
N ASP A 21 31.14 -13.62 11.30
CA ASP A 21 32.31 -14.30 10.73
C ASP A 21 31.90 -15.59 10.01
N GLY A 22 32.87 -16.27 9.42
CA GLY A 22 32.63 -17.52 8.69
C GLY A 22 32.07 -18.68 9.54
N ALA A 23 32.17 -18.58 10.86
CA ALA A 23 31.61 -19.55 11.80
C ALA A 23 30.23 -19.16 12.33
N GLY A 24 29.68 -18.03 11.88
CA GLY A 24 28.36 -17.55 12.30
C GLY A 24 28.36 -16.71 13.59
N ASN A 25 29.52 -16.37 14.12
CA ASN A 25 29.63 -15.52 15.31
C ASN A 25 29.51 -14.06 14.93
N ILE A 26 28.82 -13.28 15.78
CA ILE A 26 28.68 -11.84 15.57
C ILE A 26 30.03 -11.17 15.74
N LEU A 27 30.44 -10.38 14.73
CA LEU A 27 31.65 -9.57 14.81
C LEU A 27 31.41 -8.35 15.69
N LYS A 28 32.38 -8.09 16.58
CA LYS A 28 32.36 -6.94 17.48
C LYS A 28 33.58 -6.05 17.25
N ASP A 29 33.40 -4.77 17.50
CA ASP A 29 34.51 -3.85 17.47
C ASP A 29 35.42 -3.99 18.72
N SER A 30 36.46 -3.18 18.82
CA SER A 30 37.40 -3.22 19.94
C SER A 30 36.75 -2.89 21.30
N THR A 31 35.60 -2.28 21.31
CA THR A 31 34.84 -1.92 22.53
C THR A 31 33.74 -2.93 22.86
N GLY A 32 33.63 -3.99 22.09
CA GLY A 32 32.63 -5.04 22.30
C GLY A 32 31.24 -4.73 21.72
N VAL A 33 31.08 -3.69 20.95
CA VAL A 33 29.83 -3.33 20.29
C VAL A 33 29.71 -4.12 18.98
N PRO A 34 28.54 -4.80 18.74
CA PRO A 34 28.32 -5.52 17.50
C PRO A 34 28.45 -4.62 16.27
N GLN A 35 29.22 -5.07 15.28
CA GLN A 35 29.32 -4.38 14.00
C GLN A 35 28.10 -4.70 13.17
N ARG A 36 27.54 -3.71 12.48
CA ARG A 36 26.38 -3.84 11.63
C ARG A 36 26.69 -3.46 10.20
N GLU A 37 26.01 -4.10 9.30
CA GLU A 37 26.07 -3.78 7.88
C GLU A 37 24.68 -3.57 7.32
N LEU A 38 24.58 -2.75 6.29
CA LEU A 38 23.33 -2.50 5.58
C LEU A 38 23.16 -3.56 4.50
N LYS A 39 22.07 -4.32 4.58
CA LYS A 39 21.68 -5.25 3.53
C LYS A 39 20.34 -4.83 2.93
N HIS A 40 20.20 -5.07 1.65
CA HIS A 40 18.92 -4.86 0.97
C HIS A 40 18.18 -6.18 0.92
N VAL A 41 16.95 -6.18 1.42
CA VAL A 41 16.11 -7.37 1.52
C VAL A 41 14.82 -7.11 0.73
N ASP A 42 14.42 -8.09 -0.06
CA ASP A 42 13.15 -8.04 -0.77
C ASP A 42 12.02 -8.46 0.16
N VAL A 43 11.02 -7.59 0.28
CA VAL A 43 9.84 -7.86 1.09
C VAL A 43 8.58 -7.62 0.26
N PRO A 44 7.54 -8.44 0.41
CA PRO A 44 6.28 -8.19 -0.28
C PRO A 44 5.55 -7.01 0.37
N TYR A 45 4.96 -6.17 -0.48
CA TYR A 45 4.07 -5.09 -0.05
C TYR A 45 2.63 -5.50 -0.31
N ASP A 46 1.82 -5.53 0.74
CA ASP A 46 0.41 -5.89 0.65
C ASP A 46 -0.42 -4.67 0.24
N MET A 47 -0.68 -4.56 -1.06
CA MET A 47 -1.40 -3.42 -1.61
C MET A 47 -2.86 -3.38 -1.18
N LYS A 48 -3.53 -4.52 -1.08
CA LYS A 48 -4.95 -4.59 -0.68
C LYS A 48 -5.15 -4.08 0.74
N THR A 49 -4.38 -4.60 1.67
CA THR A 49 -4.45 -4.21 3.08
C THR A 49 -4.14 -2.72 3.24
N SER A 50 -3.16 -2.23 2.50
CA SER A 50 -2.78 -0.82 2.54
C SER A 50 -3.90 0.09 2.01
N LEU A 51 -4.54 -0.27 0.91
CA LEU A 51 -5.66 0.49 0.36
C LEU A 51 -6.84 0.53 1.33
N ILE A 52 -7.17 -0.60 1.95
CA ILE A 52 -8.26 -0.69 2.93
C ILE A 52 -7.93 0.19 4.15
N SER A 53 -6.72 0.14 4.64
CA SER A 53 -6.28 0.99 5.76
C SER A 53 -6.42 2.48 5.43
N ILE A 54 -6.01 2.90 4.25
CA ILE A 54 -6.12 4.29 3.80
C ILE A 54 -7.57 4.75 3.76
N LEU A 55 -8.49 3.89 3.32
CA LEU A 55 -9.91 4.22 3.26
C LEU A 55 -10.52 4.50 4.64
N PHE A 56 -10.05 3.85 5.68
CA PHE A 56 -10.64 3.94 7.02
C PHE A 56 -9.83 4.77 8.01
N GLU A 57 -8.62 5.20 7.65
CA GLU A 57 -7.85 6.11 8.49
C GLU A 57 -8.20 7.56 8.17
N PRO A 58 -8.78 8.31 9.11
CA PRO A 58 -8.97 9.74 8.91
C PRO A 58 -7.60 10.43 8.90
N ALA A 59 -7.40 11.34 7.95
CA ALA A 59 -6.15 12.08 7.82
C ALA A 59 -5.83 12.96 9.04
N THR A 60 -6.86 13.38 9.79
CA THR A 60 -6.74 14.13 11.03
C THR A 60 -7.89 13.76 11.96
N PRO A 61 -7.73 13.93 13.31
CA PRO A 61 -8.83 13.70 14.25
C PRO A 61 -10.06 14.58 13.99
N GLU A 62 -9.88 15.64 13.23
CA GLU A 62 -10.95 16.59 12.88
C GLU A 62 -11.77 16.13 11.67
N THR A 63 -11.23 15.21 10.88
CA THR A 63 -11.92 14.66 9.72
C THR A 63 -12.91 13.59 10.17
N LYS A 64 -14.10 14.02 10.53
CA LYS A 64 -15.17 13.09 10.91
C LYS A 64 -15.90 12.63 9.67
N LEU A 65 -16.03 11.32 9.51
CA LEU A 65 -16.81 10.73 8.43
C LEU A 65 -18.30 10.78 8.77
N THR A 66 -19.10 11.21 7.81
CA THR A 66 -20.55 11.04 7.94
C THR A 66 -20.91 9.56 7.74
N ALA A 67 -22.12 9.18 8.17
CA ALA A 67 -22.57 7.81 7.99
C ALA A 67 -22.58 7.39 6.51
N ARG A 68 -22.94 8.30 5.61
CA ARG A 68 -22.94 8.03 4.16
C ARG A 68 -21.55 7.86 3.62
N ASP A 69 -20.58 8.67 4.05
CA ASP A 69 -19.19 8.55 3.63
C ASP A 69 -18.58 7.25 4.14
N LEU A 70 -18.87 6.89 5.38
CA LEU A 70 -18.43 5.61 5.93
C LEU A 70 -19.00 4.44 5.14
N LEU A 71 -20.28 4.48 4.80
CA LEU A 71 -20.91 3.42 4.00
C LEU A 71 -20.25 3.28 2.63
N LYS A 72 -20.01 4.38 1.93
CA LYS A 72 -19.33 4.36 0.63
C LYS A 72 -17.93 3.74 0.73
N ARG A 73 -17.18 4.12 1.75
CA ARG A 73 -15.84 3.56 1.99
C ARG A 73 -15.90 2.09 2.36
N HIS A 74 -16.88 1.68 3.15
CA HIS A 74 -17.10 0.29 3.53
C HIS A 74 -17.38 -0.58 2.30
N LEU A 75 -18.27 -0.14 1.43
CA LEU A 75 -18.58 -0.87 0.20
C LEU A 75 -17.40 -0.98 -0.75
N LEU A 76 -16.63 0.09 -0.88
CA LEU A 76 -15.40 0.08 -1.69
C LEU A 76 -14.35 -0.84 -1.06
N GLY A 77 -14.18 -0.81 0.24
CA GLY A 77 -13.27 -1.69 0.97
C GLY A 77 -13.61 -3.17 0.79
N GLU A 78 -14.89 -3.52 0.87
CA GLU A 78 -15.34 -4.89 0.61
C GLU A 78 -15.03 -5.33 -0.82
N LYS A 79 -15.26 -4.45 -1.78
CA LYS A 79 -14.95 -4.72 -3.19
C LYS A 79 -13.46 -4.97 -3.40
N ILE A 80 -12.61 -4.18 -2.76
CA ILE A 80 -11.16 -4.38 -2.80
C ILE A 80 -10.79 -5.72 -2.17
N GLU A 81 -11.34 -6.03 -1.02
CA GLU A 81 -11.05 -7.27 -0.29
C GLU A 81 -11.43 -8.53 -1.08
N GLN A 82 -12.56 -8.49 -1.78
CA GLN A 82 -13.04 -9.62 -2.58
C GLN A 82 -12.35 -9.76 -3.94
N THR A 83 -11.62 -8.74 -4.37
CA THR A 83 -10.90 -8.76 -5.65
C THR A 83 -9.54 -9.42 -5.47
N THR A 84 -9.16 -10.31 -6.40
CA THR A 84 -7.86 -10.99 -6.34
C THR A 84 -6.73 -10.15 -6.92
N ASP A 85 -6.80 -9.82 -8.20
CA ASP A 85 -5.66 -9.22 -8.92
C ASP A 85 -5.97 -7.86 -9.52
N THR A 86 -7.13 -7.72 -10.12
CA THR A 86 -7.50 -6.52 -10.87
C THR A 86 -8.80 -5.96 -10.34
N LEU A 87 -8.74 -4.73 -9.86
CA LEU A 87 -9.89 -4.00 -9.34
C LEU A 87 -10.48 -3.15 -10.47
N LEU A 88 -11.79 -3.32 -10.71
CA LEU A 88 -12.53 -2.49 -11.65
C LEU A 88 -13.46 -1.56 -10.88
N LEU A 89 -13.29 -0.26 -11.09
CA LEU A 89 -14.06 0.76 -10.38
C LEU A 89 -14.88 1.60 -11.35
N GLU A 90 -16.12 1.87 -10.96
CA GLU A 90 -16.92 2.88 -11.62
C GLU A 90 -16.39 4.28 -11.30
N SER A 91 -16.81 5.27 -12.08
CA SER A 91 -16.30 6.64 -11.94
C SER A 91 -16.45 7.19 -10.52
N SER A 92 -17.60 6.96 -9.88
CA SER A 92 -17.85 7.44 -8.51
C SER A 92 -16.96 6.75 -7.47
N GLU A 93 -16.73 5.45 -7.64
CA GLU A 93 -15.83 4.68 -6.77
C GLU A 93 -14.38 5.12 -6.94
N TYR A 94 -13.95 5.32 -8.17
CA TYR A 94 -12.62 5.80 -8.49
C TYR A 94 -12.37 7.19 -7.93
N ASP A 95 -13.32 8.11 -8.10
CA ASP A 95 -13.21 9.47 -7.57
C ASP A 95 -13.10 9.47 -6.04
N LEU A 96 -13.85 8.59 -5.35
CA LEU A 96 -13.73 8.42 -3.91
C LEU A 96 -12.33 7.95 -3.51
N LEU A 97 -11.81 6.94 -4.21
CA LEU A 97 -10.47 6.42 -3.92
C LEU A 97 -9.39 7.47 -4.15
N VAL A 98 -9.45 8.21 -5.27
CA VAL A 98 -8.50 9.27 -5.57
C VAL A 98 -8.56 10.38 -4.52
N SER A 99 -9.75 10.84 -4.16
CA SER A 99 -9.90 11.89 -3.15
C SER A 99 -9.39 11.45 -1.77
N THR A 100 -9.57 10.17 -1.44
CA THR A 100 -9.06 9.60 -0.19
C THR A 100 -7.54 9.57 -0.19
N ILE A 101 -6.93 9.14 -1.29
CA ILE A 101 -5.48 9.09 -1.44
C ILE A 101 -4.88 10.49 -1.41
N ASP A 102 -5.49 11.45 -2.10
CA ASP A 102 -5.02 12.84 -2.10
C ASP A 102 -5.08 13.49 -0.72
N ALA A 103 -6.04 13.11 0.11
CA ALA A 103 -6.19 13.62 1.46
C ALA A 103 -5.28 12.92 2.47
N PHE A 104 -4.77 11.75 2.16
CA PHE A 104 -3.95 10.98 3.08
C PHE A 104 -2.53 11.56 3.18
N LYS A 105 -2.07 11.76 4.41
CA LYS A 105 -0.74 12.34 4.69
C LYS A 105 0.11 11.39 5.51
N GLY A 106 0.48 10.30 4.95
CA GLY A 106 1.29 9.29 5.64
C GLY A 106 2.07 8.42 4.66
N PHE A 107 2.07 8.81 3.39
CA PHE A 107 2.80 8.04 2.38
C PHE A 107 4.30 8.20 2.54
N GLY A 108 4.99 7.08 2.51
CA GLY A 108 6.43 7.03 2.42
C GLY A 108 6.88 6.57 1.03
N LYS A 109 8.17 6.37 0.90
CA LYS A 109 8.79 5.90 -0.34
C LYS A 109 8.19 4.58 -0.83
N ASN A 110 7.79 3.70 0.09
CA ASN A 110 7.30 2.37 -0.21
C ASN A 110 5.92 2.36 -0.87
N GLU A 111 5.17 3.42 -0.74
CA GLU A 111 3.82 3.56 -1.29
C GLU A 111 3.79 4.19 -2.67
N GLY A 112 4.95 4.53 -3.24
CA GLY A 112 5.04 5.15 -4.56
C GLY A 112 4.35 4.36 -5.67
N ILE A 113 4.52 3.05 -5.69
CA ILE A 113 3.90 2.17 -6.68
C ILE A 113 2.39 2.10 -6.47
N LEU A 114 1.93 2.03 -5.22
CA LEU A 114 0.50 2.05 -4.92
C LEU A 114 -0.16 3.33 -5.43
N VAL A 115 0.41 4.47 -5.11
CA VAL A 115 -0.11 5.77 -5.54
C VAL A 115 -0.11 5.87 -7.05
N GLN A 116 0.96 5.44 -7.70
CA GLN A 116 1.07 5.44 -9.16
C GLN A 116 -0.01 4.58 -9.80
N ARG A 117 -0.21 3.36 -9.30
CA ARG A 117 -1.23 2.45 -9.83
C ARG A 117 -2.63 3.02 -9.76
N VAL A 118 -2.94 3.76 -8.71
CA VAL A 118 -4.25 4.37 -8.52
C VAL A 118 -4.40 5.64 -9.38
N LEU A 119 -3.45 6.57 -9.29
CA LEU A 119 -3.57 7.85 -9.97
C LEU A 119 -3.41 7.74 -11.49
N GLU A 120 -2.66 6.76 -11.96
CA GLU A 120 -2.45 6.51 -13.39
C GLU A 120 -3.32 5.38 -13.95
N ALA A 121 -4.35 4.97 -13.21
CA ALA A 121 -5.25 3.91 -13.64
C ALA A 121 -5.94 4.26 -14.96
N LYS A 122 -5.88 3.31 -15.90
CA LYS A 122 -6.46 3.50 -17.22
C LYS A 122 -7.95 3.24 -17.22
N GLU A 123 -8.67 4.02 -17.98
CA GLU A 123 -10.07 3.76 -18.24
C GLU A 123 -10.20 2.60 -19.22
N VAL A 124 -11.08 1.66 -18.92
CA VAL A 124 -11.38 0.51 -19.77
C VAL A 124 -12.88 0.44 -20.02
N GLU A 125 -13.22 0.03 -21.24
CA GLU A 125 -14.61 -0.26 -21.58
C GLU A 125 -14.92 -1.69 -21.14
N VAL A 126 -15.99 -1.83 -20.35
CA VAL A 126 -16.51 -3.15 -20.00
C VAL A 126 -17.68 -3.40 -20.92
N GLU A 127 -17.54 -4.38 -21.82
CA GLU A 127 -18.66 -4.82 -22.63
C GLU A 127 -19.73 -5.44 -21.75
N ILE A 128 -20.87 -4.78 -21.69
CA ILE A 128 -22.05 -5.37 -21.08
C ILE A 128 -22.68 -6.27 -22.13
N LYS A 129 -22.46 -7.57 -22.00
CA LYS A 129 -23.19 -8.55 -22.80
C LYS A 129 -24.60 -8.63 -22.28
N LYS A 130 -25.49 -8.17 -23.11
CA LYS A 130 -26.91 -8.35 -22.85
C LYS A 130 -27.35 -9.76 -23.21
#